data_adce8551a7117cad0115ae7a9c843191
#
_entry.id   adce8551a7117cad0115ae7a9c843191
#
_cell.length_a   1.000
_cell.length_b   1.000
_cell.length_c   1.000
_cell.angle_alpha   90.00
_cell.angle_beta   90.00
_cell.angle_gamma   90.00
#
_symmetry.space_group_name_H-M   'P 1'
#
loop_
_entity.id
_entity.type
_entity.pdbx_description
1 polymer ?
#
loop_
_entity_poly.entity_id
_entity_poly.type
_entity_poly.pdbx_seq_one_letter_code
_entity_poly.pdbx_strand_id
1 'polypeptide(L)'
;MRKTRSNPRMPTPVEFPERIRAVLTSLEISTDLIAARSLVLHPEAQELVVAAMGDDGRKHMLAPAAAAKWQEMSAAALSDGVVIKIASAFRSVDRQAEIIRAKLAEGLSLDAVLCVSAPPGYSEHHSGRAIDVTTDEGAAPLEPEFEKTRAFRWLSKNAGQFGFALSYPVHNPYGYDYEPWHWCFRPT
;
A
#
# COMPACT_ATOMS: atom_id res chain seq x y z
N MET A 1 -12.74 29.05 -28.07
CA MET A 1 -11.38 28.53 -27.84
C MET A 1 -11.39 27.62 -26.64
N ARG A 2 -11.33 26.29 -26.87
CA ARG A 2 -11.22 25.30 -25.75
C ARG A 2 -9.76 25.23 -25.36
N LYS A 3 -9.44 25.59 -24.08
CA LYS A 3 -8.12 25.36 -23.51
C LYS A 3 -7.96 23.85 -23.30
N THR A 4 -7.12 23.21 -24.09
CA THR A 4 -6.65 21.85 -23.83
C THR A 4 -5.85 21.86 -22.54
N ARG A 5 -6.37 21.20 -21.48
CA ARG A 5 -5.60 20.91 -20.27
C ARG A 5 -4.52 19.91 -20.68
N SER A 6 -3.28 20.33 -20.64
CA SER A 6 -2.14 19.43 -20.76
C SER A 6 -2.16 18.47 -19.58
N ASN A 7 -2.33 17.20 -19.86
CA ASN A 7 -2.16 16.14 -18.88
C ASN A 7 -0.69 16.18 -18.41
N PRO A 8 -0.38 16.21 -17.12
CA PRO A 8 1.01 16.17 -16.65
C PRO A 8 1.66 14.90 -17.19
N ARG A 9 2.75 15.07 -17.92
CA ARG A 9 3.54 13.98 -18.47
C ARG A 9 4.12 13.15 -17.32
N MET A 10 3.81 11.85 -17.30
CA MET A 10 4.42 10.94 -16.32
C MET A 10 5.95 10.96 -16.49
N PRO A 11 6.71 11.01 -15.39
CA PRO A 11 8.16 11.02 -15.46
C PRO A 11 8.69 9.78 -16.17
N THR A 12 9.75 9.95 -16.95
CA THR A 12 10.43 8.84 -17.60
C THR A 12 11.13 7.95 -16.56
N PRO A 13 11.44 6.68 -16.85
CA PRO A 13 12.15 5.80 -15.92
C PRO A 13 13.46 6.34 -15.36
N VAL A 14 14.11 7.27 -16.08
CA VAL A 14 15.34 7.95 -15.65
C VAL A 14 15.05 9.09 -14.66
N GLU A 15 13.91 9.78 -14.80
CA GLU A 15 13.51 10.90 -13.95
C GLU A 15 12.97 10.42 -12.59
N PHE A 16 12.39 9.23 -12.54
CA PHE A 16 11.80 8.70 -11.30
C PHE A 16 12.80 8.59 -10.12
N PRO A 17 14.01 8.02 -10.26
CA PRO A 17 14.98 7.99 -9.17
C PRO A 17 15.41 9.37 -8.68
N GLU A 18 15.55 10.37 -9.56
CA GLU A 18 15.90 11.75 -9.17
C GLU A 18 14.80 12.40 -8.36
N ARG A 19 13.54 12.28 -8.80
CA ARG A 19 12.36 12.75 -8.05
C ARG A 19 12.32 12.12 -6.66
N ILE A 20 12.51 10.81 -6.56
CA ILE A 20 12.51 10.11 -5.27
C ILE A 20 13.61 10.63 -4.37
N ARG A 21 14.83 10.81 -4.89
CA ARG A 21 15.94 11.36 -4.11
C ARG A 21 15.64 12.73 -3.57
N ALA A 22 15.03 13.62 -4.35
CA ALA A 22 14.65 14.97 -3.91
C ALA A 22 13.61 14.90 -2.78
N VAL A 23 12.61 14.02 -2.90
CA VAL A 23 11.59 13.82 -1.87
C VAL A 23 12.20 13.27 -0.57
N LEU A 24 13.07 12.25 -0.66
CA LEU A 24 13.77 11.69 0.50
C LEU A 24 14.60 12.76 1.22
N THR A 25 15.37 13.55 0.46
CA THR A 25 16.16 14.66 1.02
C THR A 25 15.28 15.66 1.75
N SER A 26 14.11 16.00 1.21
CA SER A 26 13.16 16.94 1.84
C SER A 26 12.54 16.42 3.15
N LEU A 27 12.63 15.13 3.39
CA LEU A 27 12.15 14.43 4.58
C LEU A 27 13.29 13.97 5.50
N GLU A 28 14.54 14.36 5.18
CA GLU A 28 15.75 13.95 5.91
C GLU A 28 15.94 12.41 5.97
N ILE A 29 15.37 11.68 5.00
CA ILE A 29 15.51 10.22 4.92
C ILE A 29 16.82 9.88 4.20
N SER A 30 17.73 9.21 4.90
CA SER A 30 19.03 8.80 4.37
C SER A 30 18.91 7.66 3.35
N THR A 31 19.69 7.73 2.28
CA THR A 31 19.85 6.62 1.33
C THR A 31 20.54 5.41 1.95
N ASP A 32 21.36 5.62 2.99
CA ASP A 32 22.02 4.52 3.72
C ASP A 32 21.01 3.69 4.50
N LEU A 33 19.97 4.33 5.07
CA LEU A 33 18.85 3.63 5.70
C LEU A 33 18.12 2.75 4.68
N ILE A 34 17.85 3.28 3.48
CA ILE A 34 17.21 2.54 2.39
C ILE A 34 18.03 1.28 2.06
N ALA A 35 19.36 1.44 1.90
CA ALA A 35 20.25 0.34 1.59
C ALA A 35 20.34 -0.68 2.72
N ALA A 36 20.48 -0.22 3.96
CA ALA A 36 20.58 -1.09 5.15
C ALA A 36 19.33 -1.96 5.35
N ARG A 37 18.15 -1.44 5.00
CA ARG A 37 16.87 -2.16 5.07
C ARG A 37 16.52 -2.93 3.80
N SER A 38 17.42 -2.95 2.79
CA SER A 38 17.21 -3.62 1.50
C SER A 38 15.87 -3.26 0.84
N LEU A 39 15.45 -2.00 0.96
CA LEU A 39 14.16 -1.56 0.43
C LEU A 39 14.21 -1.51 -1.10
N VAL A 40 13.14 -1.98 -1.73
CA VAL A 40 12.99 -2.04 -3.18
C VAL A 40 12.17 -0.83 -3.67
N LEU A 41 12.65 -0.21 -4.75
CA LEU A 41 11.94 0.88 -5.41
C LEU A 41 10.67 0.35 -6.10
N HIS A 42 9.53 1.00 -5.83
CA HIS A 42 8.25 0.69 -6.43
C HIS A 42 7.78 1.88 -7.30
N PRO A 43 7.92 1.80 -8.63
CA PRO A 43 7.36 2.81 -9.53
C PRO A 43 5.85 2.93 -9.38
N GLU A 44 5.34 4.16 -9.54
CA GLU A 44 3.89 4.37 -9.54
C GLU A 44 3.24 3.64 -10.72
N ALA A 45 2.09 3.02 -10.45
CA ALA A 45 1.30 2.33 -11.47
C ALA A 45 0.90 3.30 -12.59
N GLN A 46 1.10 2.89 -13.83
CA GLN A 46 0.77 3.67 -15.03
C GLN A 46 -0.73 3.61 -15.35
N GLU A 47 -1.38 2.52 -14.99
CA GLU A 47 -2.79 2.26 -15.21
C GLU A 47 -3.43 1.84 -13.89
N LEU A 48 -4.57 2.45 -13.59
CA LEU A 48 -5.34 2.19 -12.38
C LEU A 48 -6.82 2.08 -12.72
N VAL A 49 -7.49 1.11 -12.11
CA VAL A 49 -8.94 0.92 -12.19
C VAL A 49 -9.55 0.94 -10.80
N VAL A 50 -10.85 1.24 -10.71
CA VAL A 50 -11.57 1.15 -9.43
C VAL A 50 -11.72 -0.32 -9.04
N ALA A 51 -11.09 -0.73 -7.95
CA ALA A 51 -11.17 -2.09 -7.41
C ALA A 51 -12.33 -2.24 -6.41
N ALA A 52 -12.59 -1.20 -5.61
CA ALA A 52 -13.68 -1.16 -4.64
C ALA A 52 -14.10 0.28 -4.34
N MET A 53 -15.30 0.42 -3.75
CA MET A 53 -15.76 1.66 -3.12
C MET A 53 -15.72 1.49 -1.61
N GLY A 54 -15.09 2.42 -0.92
CA GLY A 54 -15.14 2.48 0.54
C GLY A 54 -16.53 2.88 1.06
N ASP A 55 -16.81 2.57 2.31
CA ASP A 55 -18.07 2.96 2.97
C ASP A 55 -18.23 4.50 3.06
N ASP A 56 -17.13 5.23 2.96
CA ASP A 56 -17.06 6.70 2.87
C ASP A 56 -17.20 7.26 1.45
N GLY A 57 -17.47 6.40 0.46
CA GLY A 57 -17.57 6.75 -0.96
C GLY A 57 -16.21 6.93 -1.66
N ARG A 58 -15.09 6.70 -0.99
CA ARG A 58 -13.75 6.77 -1.58
C ARG A 58 -13.53 5.62 -2.55
N LYS A 59 -12.96 5.94 -3.72
CA LYS A 59 -12.52 4.93 -4.69
C LYS A 59 -11.18 4.35 -4.29
N HIS A 60 -11.12 3.04 -4.11
CA HIS A 60 -9.86 2.31 -3.96
C HIS A 60 -9.40 1.84 -5.33
N MET A 61 -8.24 2.34 -5.75
CA MET A 61 -7.69 2.10 -7.09
C MET A 61 -6.59 1.06 -7.02
N LEU A 62 -6.57 0.13 -7.97
CA LEU A 62 -5.49 -0.85 -8.15
C LEU A 62 -5.09 -0.95 -9.62
N ALA A 63 -3.91 -1.52 -9.88
CA ALA A 63 -3.53 -1.96 -11.20
C ALA A 63 -4.54 -3.02 -11.71
N PRO A 64 -4.86 -3.06 -13.01
CA PRO A 64 -5.97 -3.88 -13.54
C PRO A 64 -5.93 -5.35 -13.11
N ALA A 65 -4.75 -5.99 -13.16
CA ALA A 65 -4.60 -7.40 -12.77
C ALA A 65 -4.84 -7.60 -11.25
N ALA A 66 -4.33 -6.71 -10.41
CA ALA A 66 -4.55 -6.75 -8.96
C ALA A 66 -6.03 -6.51 -8.61
N ALA A 67 -6.69 -5.58 -9.32
CA ALA A 67 -8.11 -5.31 -9.13
C ALA A 67 -8.98 -6.52 -9.47
N ALA A 68 -8.72 -7.19 -10.60
CA ALA A 68 -9.44 -8.40 -10.99
C ALA A 68 -9.29 -9.51 -9.93
N LYS A 69 -8.05 -9.74 -9.46
CA LYS A 69 -7.78 -10.75 -8.43
C LYS A 69 -8.34 -10.38 -7.06
N TRP A 70 -8.39 -9.11 -6.72
CA TRP A 70 -9.09 -8.65 -5.53
C TRP A 70 -10.61 -8.96 -5.60
N GLN A 71 -11.25 -8.72 -6.74
CA GLN A 71 -12.68 -9.01 -6.91
C GLN A 71 -12.98 -10.51 -6.77
N GLU A 72 -12.14 -11.37 -7.39
CA GLU A 72 -12.24 -12.83 -7.23
C GLU A 72 -12.07 -13.23 -5.75
N MET A 73 -11.05 -12.70 -5.08
CA MET A 73 -10.74 -13.00 -3.67
C MET A 73 -11.86 -12.55 -2.74
N SER A 74 -12.36 -11.33 -2.90
CA SER A 74 -13.43 -10.81 -2.06
C SER A 74 -14.76 -11.56 -2.24
N ALA A 75 -15.08 -11.96 -3.47
CA ALA A 75 -16.25 -12.79 -3.75
C ALA A 75 -16.13 -14.18 -3.12
N ALA A 76 -14.96 -14.82 -3.19
CA ALA A 76 -14.71 -16.11 -2.56
C ALA A 76 -14.82 -16.02 -1.02
N ALA A 77 -14.23 -14.99 -0.41
CA ALA A 77 -14.34 -14.75 1.03
C ALA A 77 -15.81 -14.58 1.45
N LEU A 78 -16.58 -13.80 0.70
CA LEU A 78 -18.00 -13.58 0.96
C LEU A 78 -18.81 -14.88 0.85
N SER A 79 -18.50 -15.73 -0.13
CA SER A 79 -19.12 -17.07 -0.27
C SER A 79 -18.87 -17.97 0.93
N ASP A 80 -17.72 -17.81 1.59
CA ASP A 80 -17.37 -18.50 2.84
C ASP A 80 -17.92 -17.79 4.10
N GLY A 81 -18.75 -16.74 3.92
CA GLY A 81 -19.33 -15.95 5.00
C GLY A 81 -18.32 -15.05 5.71
N VAL A 82 -17.26 -14.63 5.01
CA VAL A 82 -16.23 -13.73 5.52
C VAL A 82 -16.24 -12.44 4.71
N VAL A 83 -16.40 -11.30 5.40
CA VAL A 83 -16.35 -9.97 4.77
C VAL A 83 -14.93 -9.43 4.85
N ILE A 84 -14.36 -9.12 3.68
CA ILE A 84 -13.11 -8.38 3.54
C ILE A 84 -13.34 -7.12 2.72
N LYS A 85 -12.76 -6.00 3.15
CA LYS A 85 -12.87 -4.68 2.51
C LYS A 85 -11.48 -4.07 2.34
N ILE A 86 -11.34 -3.11 1.43
CA ILE A 86 -10.11 -2.33 1.30
C ILE A 86 -10.20 -1.10 2.21
N ALA A 87 -9.23 -0.94 3.09
CA ALA A 87 -9.01 0.28 3.87
C ALA A 87 -8.08 1.25 3.12
N SER A 88 -7.07 0.73 2.42
CA SER A 88 -6.13 1.52 1.62
C SER A 88 -5.69 0.70 0.39
N ALA A 89 -5.43 1.39 -0.73
CA ALA A 89 -4.97 0.79 -1.99
C ALA A 89 -3.85 1.64 -2.60
N PHE A 90 -3.91 1.95 -3.90
CA PHE A 90 -2.90 2.79 -4.54
C PHE A 90 -2.66 4.09 -3.77
N ARG A 91 -1.40 4.43 -3.65
CA ARG A 91 -0.92 5.65 -3.00
C ARG A 91 0.23 6.23 -3.82
N SER A 92 0.09 7.49 -4.25
CA SER A 92 1.18 8.16 -4.96
C SER A 92 2.37 8.43 -4.05
N VAL A 93 3.53 8.67 -4.65
CA VAL A 93 4.76 9.08 -3.94
C VAL A 93 4.53 10.36 -3.16
N ASP A 94 3.83 11.33 -3.75
CA ASP A 94 3.52 12.61 -3.09
C ASP A 94 2.61 12.40 -1.89
N ARG A 95 1.57 11.55 -2.03
CA ARG A 95 0.69 11.22 -0.91
C ARG A 95 1.43 10.51 0.22
N GLN A 96 2.38 9.65 -0.09
CA GLN A 96 3.21 9.00 0.91
C GLN A 96 4.07 10.02 1.67
N ALA A 97 4.65 10.99 0.95
CA ALA A 97 5.41 12.08 1.57
C ALA A 97 4.54 12.95 2.49
N GLU A 98 3.28 13.24 2.10
CA GLU A 98 2.34 13.95 2.94
C GLU A 98 2.03 13.20 4.25
N ILE A 99 1.82 11.88 4.18
CA ILE A 99 1.56 11.03 5.35
C ILE A 99 2.74 11.09 6.33
N ILE A 100 3.97 10.97 5.82
CA ILE A 100 5.16 11.06 6.67
C ILE A 100 5.27 12.44 7.31
N ARG A 101 5.10 13.53 6.53
CA ARG A 101 5.13 14.90 7.07
C ARG A 101 4.08 15.11 8.16
N ALA A 102 2.87 14.57 7.97
CA ALA A 102 1.82 14.69 8.97
C ALA A 102 2.21 14.00 10.29
N LYS A 103 2.73 12.77 10.23
CA LYS A 103 3.20 12.03 11.41
C LYS A 103 4.37 12.74 12.12
N LEU A 104 5.31 13.31 11.36
CA LEU A 104 6.40 14.11 11.92
C LEU A 104 5.88 15.39 12.60
N ALA A 105 4.89 16.05 12.01
CA ALA A 105 4.25 17.24 12.59
C ALA A 105 3.45 16.92 13.87
N GLU A 106 2.98 15.69 14.04
CA GLU A 106 2.39 15.15 15.27
C GLU A 106 3.43 14.86 16.37
N GLY A 107 4.72 15.05 16.08
CA GLY A 107 5.82 14.88 17.04
C GLY A 107 6.45 13.50 17.08
N LEU A 108 6.09 12.60 16.17
CA LEU A 108 6.76 11.30 16.05
C LEU A 108 8.19 11.47 15.51
N SER A 109 9.14 10.68 16.00
CA SER A 109 10.48 10.64 15.42
C SER A 109 10.47 10.02 14.03
N LEU A 110 11.43 10.39 13.18
CA LEU A 110 11.56 9.80 11.85
C LEU A 110 11.70 8.27 11.91
N ASP A 111 12.48 7.75 12.85
CA ASP A 111 12.65 6.30 13.02
C ASP A 111 11.34 5.61 13.36
N ALA A 112 10.54 6.16 14.28
CA ALA A 112 9.22 5.63 14.62
C ALA A 112 8.26 5.67 13.41
N VAL A 113 8.27 6.77 12.66
CA VAL A 113 7.46 6.89 11.43
C VAL A 113 7.86 5.84 10.41
N LEU A 114 9.15 5.58 10.23
CA LEU A 114 9.65 4.63 9.24
C LEU A 114 9.49 3.16 9.65
N CYS A 115 9.11 2.86 10.89
CA CYS A 115 8.68 1.51 11.28
C CYS A 115 7.27 1.18 10.75
N VAL A 116 6.41 2.19 10.58
CA VAL A 116 4.99 2.02 10.19
C VAL A 116 4.64 2.72 8.86
N SER A 117 5.61 3.27 8.16
CA SER A 117 5.39 3.96 6.88
C SER A 117 6.62 3.85 6.01
N ALA A 118 6.48 3.21 4.87
CA ALA A 118 7.57 3.10 3.90
C ALA A 118 8.02 4.49 3.40
N PRO A 119 9.33 4.70 3.17
CA PRO A 119 9.80 5.91 2.50
C PRO A 119 9.13 6.12 1.15
N PRO A 120 8.92 7.37 0.69
CA PRO A 120 8.37 7.67 -0.63
C PRO A 120 9.22 7.02 -1.73
N GLY A 121 8.57 6.34 -2.66
CA GLY A 121 9.20 5.52 -3.69
C GLY A 121 9.40 4.05 -3.30
N TYR A 122 9.29 3.71 -2.02
CA TYR A 122 9.55 2.35 -1.50
C TYR A 122 8.32 1.67 -0.91
N SER A 123 7.15 2.30 -1.01
CA SER A 123 5.88 1.69 -0.63
C SER A 123 5.34 0.79 -1.74
N GLU A 124 4.96 -0.44 -1.42
CA GLU A 124 4.29 -1.36 -2.37
C GLU A 124 2.98 -0.76 -2.92
N HIS A 125 2.31 0.13 -2.18
CA HIS A 125 1.11 0.83 -2.62
C HIS A 125 1.32 1.67 -3.88
N HIS A 126 2.54 2.16 -4.16
CA HIS A 126 2.83 2.90 -5.40
C HIS A 126 2.61 2.04 -6.65
N SER A 127 2.87 0.74 -6.54
CA SER A 127 2.71 -0.19 -7.67
C SER A 127 1.25 -0.46 -8.05
N GLY A 128 0.27 0.00 -7.25
CA GLY A 128 -1.13 -0.35 -7.42
C GLY A 128 -1.44 -1.83 -7.17
N ARG A 129 -0.53 -2.56 -6.51
CA ARG A 129 -0.68 -3.99 -6.22
C ARG A 129 -0.89 -4.31 -4.74
N ALA A 130 -0.58 -3.37 -3.84
CA ALA A 130 -0.79 -3.57 -2.41
C ALA A 130 -2.15 -3.04 -1.96
N ILE A 131 -2.72 -3.73 -0.99
CA ILE A 131 -3.96 -3.41 -0.30
C ILE A 131 -3.75 -3.53 1.20
N ASP A 132 -4.36 -2.61 1.94
CA ASP A 132 -4.60 -2.79 3.36
C ASP A 132 -6.04 -3.26 3.53
N VAL A 133 -6.22 -4.43 4.13
CA VAL A 133 -7.51 -5.08 4.29
C VAL A 133 -8.12 -4.74 5.65
N THR A 134 -9.42 -4.52 5.67
CA THR A 134 -10.24 -4.42 6.88
C THR A 134 -11.46 -5.35 6.81
N THR A 135 -12.25 -5.39 7.85
CA THR A 135 -13.43 -6.24 7.99
C THR A 135 -14.53 -5.52 8.76
N ASP A 136 -15.73 -6.07 8.79
CA ASP A 136 -16.84 -5.60 9.61
C ASP A 136 -16.89 -6.23 11.01
N GLU A 137 -15.90 -7.02 11.39
CA GLU A 137 -15.81 -7.71 12.68
C GLU A 137 -15.40 -6.81 13.86
N GLY A 138 -15.38 -5.48 13.68
CA GLY A 138 -15.12 -4.51 14.75
C GLY A 138 -13.64 -4.27 15.07
N ALA A 139 -12.69 -4.88 14.35
CA ALA A 139 -11.28 -4.51 14.44
C ALA A 139 -11.06 -3.12 13.82
N ALA A 140 -10.30 -2.27 14.51
CA ALA A 140 -9.91 -0.99 13.95
C ALA A 140 -9.05 -1.22 12.69
N PRO A 141 -9.23 -0.42 11.64
CA PRO A 141 -8.38 -0.52 10.45
C PRO A 141 -6.91 -0.26 10.77
N LEU A 142 -6.01 -1.02 10.16
CA LEU A 142 -4.56 -0.86 10.27
C LEU A 142 -4.01 -1.07 11.71
N GLU A 143 -4.64 -1.97 12.46
CA GLU A 143 -4.23 -2.32 13.81
C GLU A 143 -3.90 -3.82 13.90
N PRO A 144 -2.92 -4.23 14.75
CA PRO A 144 -2.51 -5.63 14.90
C PRO A 144 -3.64 -6.57 15.29
N GLU A 145 -4.70 -6.04 15.94
CA GLU A 145 -5.91 -6.79 16.31
C GLU A 145 -6.61 -7.43 15.11
N PHE A 146 -6.37 -6.97 13.89
CA PHE A 146 -6.88 -7.59 12.67
C PHE A 146 -6.49 -9.07 12.57
N GLU A 147 -5.33 -9.48 13.09
CA GLU A 147 -4.92 -10.89 13.10
C GLU A 147 -5.88 -11.83 13.86
N LYS A 148 -6.67 -11.28 14.80
CA LYS A 148 -7.62 -12.07 15.60
C LYS A 148 -8.93 -12.33 14.88
N THR A 149 -9.17 -11.68 13.73
CA THR A 149 -10.41 -11.75 12.95
C THR A 149 -10.54 -13.05 12.14
N ARG A 150 -11.77 -13.37 11.74
CA ARG A 150 -12.03 -14.43 10.75
C ARG A 150 -11.45 -14.05 9.38
N ALA A 151 -11.49 -12.76 9.05
CA ALA A 151 -10.93 -12.22 7.82
C ALA A 151 -9.44 -12.54 7.68
N PHE A 152 -8.62 -12.27 8.69
CA PHE A 152 -7.18 -12.60 8.64
C PHE A 152 -6.94 -14.12 8.53
N ARG A 153 -7.68 -14.93 9.30
CA ARG A 153 -7.56 -16.40 9.21
C ARG A 153 -7.92 -16.93 7.83
N TRP A 154 -8.93 -16.33 7.19
CA TRP A 154 -9.32 -16.69 5.82
C TRP A 154 -8.24 -16.29 4.82
N LEU A 155 -7.76 -15.04 4.88
CA LEU A 155 -6.69 -14.53 4.02
C LEU A 155 -5.42 -15.37 4.14
N SER A 156 -5.00 -15.73 5.35
CA SER A 156 -3.80 -16.54 5.60
C SER A 156 -3.85 -17.91 4.90
N LYS A 157 -5.04 -18.46 4.69
CA LYS A 157 -5.23 -19.76 4.01
C LYS A 157 -5.43 -19.62 2.51
N ASN A 158 -6.09 -18.56 2.06
CA ASN A 158 -6.67 -18.52 0.71
C ASN A 158 -6.06 -17.42 -0.18
N ALA A 159 -5.50 -16.33 0.36
CA ALA A 159 -5.05 -15.19 -0.43
C ALA A 159 -4.01 -15.58 -1.50
N GLY A 160 -3.15 -16.56 -1.22
CA GLY A 160 -2.15 -17.07 -2.16
C GLY A 160 -2.75 -17.64 -3.45
N GLN A 161 -3.97 -18.20 -3.41
CA GLN A 161 -4.67 -18.71 -4.60
C GLN A 161 -5.05 -17.58 -5.59
N PHE A 162 -5.16 -16.36 -5.07
CA PHE A 162 -5.46 -15.15 -5.84
C PHE A 162 -4.19 -14.32 -6.13
N GLY A 163 -3.02 -14.85 -5.79
CA GLY A 163 -1.73 -14.17 -5.98
C GLY A 163 -1.40 -13.09 -4.94
N PHE A 164 -2.14 -12.99 -3.84
CA PHE A 164 -1.81 -12.08 -2.74
C PHE A 164 -0.97 -12.76 -1.66
N ALA A 165 0.03 -12.05 -1.17
CA ALA A 165 0.88 -12.49 -0.08
C ALA A 165 0.98 -11.42 1.00
N LEU A 166 1.07 -11.83 2.27
CA LEU A 166 1.38 -10.95 3.40
C LEU A 166 2.82 -10.44 3.25
N SER A 167 3.01 -9.12 3.13
CA SER A 167 4.33 -8.54 2.87
C SER A 167 5.16 -8.33 4.13
N TYR A 168 4.51 -7.99 5.25
CA TYR A 168 5.19 -7.60 6.48
C TYR A 168 4.79 -8.50 7.67
N PRO A 169 5.21 -9.80 7.66
CA PRO A 169 5.03 -10.69 8.79
C PRO A 169 5.89 -10.25 9.97
N VAL A 170 5.66 -10.86 11.13
CA VAL A 170 6.56 -10.71 12.29
C VAL A 170 8.00 -11.06 11.86
N HIS A 171 8.97 -10.22 12.23
CA HIS A 171 10.38 -10.34 11.84
C HIS A 171 10.64 -10.23 10.32
N ASN A 172 9.85 -9.41 9.60
CA ASN A 172 10.13 -9.13 8.20
C ASN A 172 11.51 -8.46 8.03
N PRO A 173 12.22 -8.68 6.90
CA PRO A 173 13.59 -8.20 6.71
C PRO A 173 13.68 -6.69 6.46
N TYR A 174 12.55 -6.01 6.30
CA TYR A 174 12.50 -4.60 5.90
C TYR A 174 12.50 -3.63 7.09
N GLY A 175 12.44 -4.14 8.33
CA GLY A 175 12.39 -3.32 9.55
C GLY A 175 11.07 -2.56 9.72
N TYR A 176 9.98 -3.06 9.13
CA TYR A 176 8.63 -2.61 9.41
C TYR A 176 8.04 -3.39 10.58
N ASP A 177 7.12 -2.75 11.27
CA ASP A 177 6.30 -3.44 12.24
C ASP A 177 5.43 -4.50 11.56
N TYR A 178 4.89 -5.43 12.36
CA TYR A 178 3.97 -6.44 11.86
C TYR A 178 2.68 -5.82 11.37
N GLU A 179 2.33 -6.07 10.09
CA GLU A 179 1.14 -5.52 9.44
C GLU A 179 0.24 -6.64 8.91
N PRO A 180 -0.61 -7.28 9.75
CA PRO A 180 -1.48 -8.39 9.32
C PRO A 180 -2.52 -7.97 8.26
N TRP A 181 -2.78 -6.69 8.11
CA TRP A 181 -3.70 -6.12 7.11
C TRP A 181 -3.06 -5.92 5.74
N HIS A 182 -1.70 -5.88 5.62
CA HIS A 182 -1.00 -5.48 4.39
C HIS A 182 -0.70 -6.68 3.48
N TRP A 183 -1.37 -6.73 2.34
CA TRP A 183 -1.26 -7.80 1.35
C TRP A 183 -0.89 -7.25 -0.02
N CYS A 184 0.06 -7.88 -0.71
CA CYS A 184 0.52 -7.45 -2.03
C CYS A 184 0.30 -8.53 -3.08
N PHE A 185 -0.31 -8.13 -4.21
CA PHE A 185 -0.47 -8.98 -5.37
C PHE A 185 0.87 -9.18 -6.08
N ARG A 186 1.25 -10.43 -6.23
CA ARG A 186 2.47 -10.89 -6.91
C ARG A 186 2.04 -11.77 -8.08
N PRO A 187 2.04 -11.25 -9.32
CA PRO A 187 1.71 -12.07 -10.49
C PRO A 187 2.72 -13.22 -10.60
N THR A 188 2.22 -14.43 -10.83
CA THR A 188 3.02 -15.62 -11.15
C THR A 188 3.55 -15.53 -12.57
#